data_5ea542588783c8c225bb8d06bd37cc9c
#
_entry.id   5ea542588783c8c225bb8d06bd37cc9c
#
_cell.length_a   1.000
_cell.length_b   1.000
_cell.length_c   1.000
_cell.angle_alpha   90.00
_cell.angle_beta   90.00
_cell.angle_gamma   90.00
#
_symmetry.space_group_name_H-M   'P 1'
#
loop_
_entity.id
_entity.type
_entity.pdbx_description
1 polymer ?
#
loop_
_entity_poly.entity_id
_entity_poly.type
_entity_poly.pdbx_seq_one_letter_code
_entity_poly.pdbx_strand_id
1 'polypeptide(L)'
;MKQVILFIFLLALLSACGGKSKNASVIEAEETISLRYAENLSLSATEDYTIARLRNPWDTTRILHTYVLVDKEKSLPADLPEGTLVRTPLSKAVVYSSVHCGLLNQIGALKSIGGVCDLKYIKLQEVQDGCRTGSIADVGNGMNPDIEKIIDLHPDAIMLSPFENSGGYGRV
;
A
#
# COMPACT_ATOMS: atom_id res chain seq x y z
N MET A 1 -34.88 47.11 -39.48
CA MET A 1 -34.76 45.68 -39.84
C MET A 1 -33.30 45.19 -39.79
N LYS A 2 -32.33 45.87 -40.37
CA LYS A 2 -30.89 45.41 -40.32
C LYS A 2 -30.29 45.31 -38.91
N GLN A 3 -30.64 46.23 -37.98
CA GLN A 3 -30.13 46.19 -36.63
C GLN A 3 -30.72 45.05 -35.78
N VAL A 4 -31.97 44.67 -36.01
CA VAL A 4 -32.65 43.56 -35.27
C VAL A 4 -32.05 42.21 -35.72
N ILE A 5 -31.69 42.06 -36.98
CA ILE A 5 -31.06 40.86 -37.50
C ILE A 5 -29.63 40.69 -36.96
N LEU A 6 -28.88 41.81 -36.77
CA LEU A 6 -27.57 41.82 -36.18
C LEU A 6 -27.61 41.39 -34.70
N PHE A 7 -28.65 41.83 -33.97
CA PHE A 7 -28.84 41.48 -32.56
C PHE A 7 -29.19 40.00 -32.36
N ILE A 8 -30.00 39.45 -33.26
CA ILE A 8 -30.34 37.98 -33.26
C ILE A 8 -29.11 37.14 -33.58
N PHE A 9 -28.25 37.60 -34.48
CA PHE A 9 -27.03 36.89 -34.85
C PHE A 9 -25.98 36.93 -33.71
N LEU A 10 -25.94 37.99 -32.91
CA LEU A 10 -25.04 38.15 -31.75
C LEU A 10 -25.50 37.27 -30.56
N LEU A 11 -26.82 37.05 -30.38
CA LEU A 11 -27.36 36.15 -29.36
C LEU A 11 -27.13 34.67 -29.68
N ALA A 12 -27.07 34.30 -30.96
CA ALA A 12 -26.81 32.92 -31.38
C ALA A 12 -25.37 32.45 -31.17
N LEU A 13 -24.40 33.38 -31.00
CA LEU A 13 -23.02 33.06 -30.76
C LEU A 13 -22.69 32.75 -29.27
N LEU A 14 -23.64 33.01 -28.34
CA LEU A 14 -23.45 32.75 -26.91
C LEU A 14 -23.91 31.34 -26.46
N SER A 15 -24.46 30.54 -27.37
CA SER A 15 -24.95 29.18 -27.04
C SER A 15 -23.96 28.07 -27.38
N ALA A 16 -22.75 28.38 -27.82
CA ALA A 16 -21.75 27.37 -28.26
C ALA A 16 -20.70 27.03 -27.19
N CYS A 17 -21.02 27.18 -25.91
CA CYS A 17 -20.11 26.73 -24.82
C CYS A 17 -20.79 25.70 -23.93
N GLY A 18 -21.28 24.62 -24.54
CA GLY A 18 -21.72 23.39 -23.88
C GLY A 18 -20.76 22.27 -24.20
N GLY A 19 -19.44 22.50 -23.97
CA GLY A 19 -18.46 21.42 -23.97
C GLY A 19 -18.79 20.47 -22.82
N LYS A 20 -19.36 19.32 -23.15
CA LYS A 20 -19.51 18.18 -22.26
C LYS A 20 -18.08 17.75 -21.84
N SER A 21 -17.58 18.28 -20.75
CA SER A 21 -16.42 17.74 -20.05
C SER A 21 -16.80 16.33 -19.58
N LYS A 22 -16.52 15.35 -20.42
CA LYS A 22 -16.45 13.95 -20.01
C LYS A 22 -15.11 13.82 -19.32
N ASN A 23 -15.06 14.06 -18.03
CA ASN A 23 -14.12 13.57 -17.04
C ASN A 23 -14.43 14.29 -15.71
N ALA A 24 -15.67 14.19 -15.24
CA ALA A 24 -15.88 14.13 -13.82
C ALA A 24 -15.59 12.65 -13.47
N SER A 25 -14.33 12.33 -13.17
CA SER A 25 -14.06 11.22 -12.27
C SER A 25 -14.96 11.48 -11.07
N VAL A 26 -15.89 10.59 -10.81
CA VAL A 26 -16.62 10.54 -9.56
C VAL A 26 -15.50 10.37 -8.53
N ILE A 27 -15.12 11.48 -7.89
CA ILE A 27 -14.25 11.40 -6.69
C ILE A 27 -15.19 10.78 -5.68
N GLU A 28 -15.15 9.45 -5.55
CA GLU A 28 -15.78 8.76 -4.44
C GLU A 28 -15.29 9.45 -3.17
N ALA A 29 -16.23 9.81 -2.30
CA ALA A 29 -15.89 10.52 -1.09
C ALA A 29 -14.98 9.63 -0.24
N GLU A 30 -13.69 9.98 -0.16
CA GLU A 30 -12.75 9.31 0.74
C GLU A 30 -13.23 9.52 2.19
N GLU A 31 -13.59 8.45 2.86
CA GLU A 31 -13.89 8.48 4.29
C GLU A 31 -12.57 8.42 5.07
N THR A 32 -12.28 9.48 5.85
CA THR A 32 -11.08 9.51 6.70
C THR A 32 -11.29 8.64 7.92
N ILE A 33 -10.44 7.62 8.10
CA ILE A 33 -10.42 6.77 9.27
C ILE A 33 -9.63 7.46 10.39
N SER A 34 -10.30 7.79 11.49
CA SER A 34 -9.66 8.43 12.64
C SER A 34 -8.78 7.44 13.40
N LEU A 35 -7.49 7.77 13.54
CA LEU A 35 -6.51 6.99 14.28
C LEU A 35 -6.20 7.68 15.62
N ARG A 36 -6.31 6.94 16.72
CA ARG A 36 -6.17 7.50 18.07
C ARG A 36 -4.72 7.81 18.46
N TYR A 37 -3.76 7.03 17.96
CA TYR A 37 -2.36 7.08 18.42
C TYR A 37 -1.33 7.23 17.31
N ALA A 38 -1.70 6.96 16.06
CA ALA A 38 -0.76 6.97 14.94
C ALA A 38 -0.75 8.35 14.25
N GLU A 39 -0.04 9.30 14.81
CA GLU A 39 0.01 10.69 14.31
C GLU A 39 0.61 10.83 12.91
N ASN A 40 1.54 9.95 12.53
CA ASN A 40 2.22 9.97 11.24
C ASN A 40 1.59 9.01 10.20
N LEU A 41 0.46 8.38 10.52
CA LEU A 41 -0.30 7.55 9.62
C LEU A 41 -1.67 8.18 9.39
N SER A 42 -2.08 8.35 8.14
CA SER A 42 -3.46 8.66 7.78
C SER A 42 -4.03 7.55 6.93
N LEU A 43 -5.28 7.21 7.19
CA LEU A 43 -6.03 6.24 6.42
C LEU A 43 -7.26 6.93 5.83
N SER A 44 -7.49 6.72 4.53
CA SER A 44 -8.74 7.11 3.87
C SER A 44 -9.25 5.94 3.04
N ALA A 45 -10.54 5.66 3.17
CA ALA A 45 -11.18 4.53 2.51
C ALA A 45 -12.19 5.02 1.47
N THR A 46 -12.25 4.31 0.37
CA THR A 46 -13.34 4.35 -0.62
C THR A 46 -14.05 3.00 -0.60
N GLU A 47 -15.04 2.82 -1.45
CA GLU A 47 -15.70 1.52 -1.61
C GLU A 47 -14.71 0.45 -2.12
N ASP A 48 -13.73 0.81 -2.96
CA ASP A 48 -12.87 -0.15 -3.66
C ASP A 48 -11.49 -0.34 -3.05
N TYR A 49 -10.96 0.68 -2.36
CA TYR A 49 -9.60 0.62 -1.80
C TYR A 49 -9.45 1.50 -0.55
N THR A 50 -8.38 1.27 0.18
CA THR A 50 -7.95 2.14 1.29
C THR A 50 -6.57 2.71 0.98
N ILE A 51 -6.40 4.00 1.19
CA ILE A 51 -5.10 4.66 1.07
C ILE A 51 -4.50 4.82 2.46
N ALA A 52 -3.28 4.33 2.62
CA ALA A 52 -2.48 4.53 3.83
C ALA A 52 -1.28 5.43 3.50
N ARG A 53 -1.27 6.66 4.05
CA ARG A 53 -0.18 7.62 3.84
C ARG A 53 0.66 7.72 5.11
N LEU A 54 1.94 7.43 4.97
CA LEU A 54 2.93 7.61 6.01
C LEU A 54 3.58 8.99 5.85
N ARG A 55 3.42 9.84 6.87
CA ARG A 55 4.10 11.13 6.95
C ARG A 55 5.55 10.90 7.36
N ASN A 56 6.45 11.68 6.78
CA ASN A 56 7.86 11.62 7.15
C ASN A 56 8.05 12.15 8.59
N PRO A 57 8.55 11.33 9.55
CA PRO A 57 8.70 11.75 10.94
C PRO A 57 9.80 12.82 11.15
N TRP A 58 10.74 12.94 10.21
CA TRP A 58 11.82 13.94 10.25
C TRP A 58 11.47 15.26 9.52
N ASP A 59 10.47 15.19 8.62
CA ASP A 59 9.93 16.34 7.88
C ASP A 59 8.43 16.12 7.65
N THR A 60 7.63 16.54 8.61
CA THR A 60 6.18 16.31 8.63
C THR A 60 5.41 17.02 7.51
N THR A 61 6.06 17.89 6.73
CA THR A 61 5.47 18.51 5.53
C THR A 61 5.45 17.56 4.33
N ARG A 62 6.17 16.44 4.40
CA ARG A 62 6.33 15.48 3.30
C ARG A 62 5.69 14.13 3.63
N ILE A 63 5.14 13.49 2.61
CA ILE A 63 4.74 12.08 2.69
C ILE A 63 5.99 11.22 2.44
N LEU A 64 6.24 10.30 3.35
CA LEU A 64 7.32 9.32 3.24
C LEU A 64 6.93 8.23 2.24
N HIS A 65 5.72 7.70 2.37
CA HIS A 65 5.22 6.63 1.50
C HIS A 65 3.70 6.61 1.45
N THR A 66 3.16 6.16 0.31
CA THR A 66 1.73 5.92 0.12
C THR A 66 1.53 4.46 -0.29
N TYR A 67 0.66 3.77 0.44
CA TYR A 67 0.17 2.44 0.06
C TYR A 67 -1.28 2.53 -0.39
N VAL A 68 -1.63 1.79 -1.44
CA VAL A 68 -2.99 1.61 -1.92
C VAL A 68 -3.38 0.16 -1.63
N LEU A 69 -4.26 -0.03 -0.65
CA LEU A 69 -4.68 -1.34 -0.16
C LEU A 69 -5.95 -1.76 -0.89
N VAL A 70 -5.90 -2.84 -1.64
CA VAL A 70 -7.05 -3.40 -2.37
C VAL A 70 -7.29 -4.82 -1.91
N ASP A 71 -8.54 -5.13 -1.55
CA ASP A 71 -8.92 -6.47 -1.15
C ASP A 71 -8.65 -7.49 -2.27
N LYS A 72 -8.09 -8.65 -1.91
CA LYS A 72 -7.80 -9.74 -2.87
C LYS A 72 -9.06 -10.30 -3.53
N GLU A 73 -10.21 -10.22 -2.84
CA GLU A 73 -11.49 -10.71 -3.35
C GLU A 73 -12.14 -9.73 -4.34
N LYS A 74 -11.69 -8.46 -4.34
CA LYS A 74 -12.17 -7.43 -5.28
C LYS A 74 -11.36 -7.42 -6.56
N SER A 75 -12.00 -7.06 -7.67
CA SER A 75 -11.31 -6.73 -8.91
C SER A 75 -10.43 -5.49 -8.70
N LEU A 76 -9.32 -5.43 -9.42
CA LEU A 76 -8.46 -4.26 -9.36
C LEU A 76 -9.14 -3.08 -10.09
N PRO A 77 -9.37 -1.93 -9.43
CA PRO A 77 -9.90 -0.75 -10.08
C PRO A 77 -8.98 -0.27 -11.22
N ALA A 78 -9.57 0.26 -12.30
CA ALA A 78 -8.80 0.75 -13.44
C ALA A 78 -8.02 2.03 -13.11
N ASP A 79 -8.59 2.87 -12.25
CA ASP A 79 -8.03 4.16 -11.86
C ASP A 79 -7.64 4.13 -10.37
N LEU A 80 -6.43 3.65 -10.07
CA LEU A 80 -5.87 3.70 -8.73
C LEU A 80 -5.05 4.98 -8.53
N PRO A 81 -5.06 5.56 -7.32
CA PRO A 81 -4.16 6.67 -7.00
C PRO A 81 -2.70 6.23 -7.01
N GLU A 82 -1.80 7.20 -7.12
CA GLU A 82 -0.37 6.96 -7.05
C GLU A 82 0.04 6.39 -5.68
N GLY A 83 0.84 5.32 -5.69
CA GLY A 83 1.31 4.64 -4.49
C GLY A 83 1.70 3.19 -4.75
N THR A 84 2.18 2.52 -3.70
CA THR A 84 2.48 1.08 -3.78
C THR A 84 1.20 0.28 -3.58
N LEU A 85 0.81 -0.47 -4.60
CA LEU A 85 -0.33 -1.38 -4.52
C LEU A 85 -0.03 -2.55 -3.59
N VAL A 86 -0.92 -2.80 -2.64
CA VAL A 86 -0.88 -3.95 -1.75
C VAL A 86 -2.21 -4.67 -1.78
N ARG A 87 -2.19 -5.95 -2.14
CA ARG A 87 -3.38 -6.81 -2.10
C ARG A 87 -3.56 -7.39 -0.70
N THR A 88 -4.68 -7.11 -0.06
CA THR A 88 -4.99 -7.51 1.32
C THR A 88 -6.11 -8.54 1.39
N PRO A 89 -6.15 -9.40 2.44
CA PRO A 89 -5.14 -9.55 3.49
C PRO A 89 -3.85 -10.18 2.97
N LEU A 90 -2.71 -9.87 3.65
CA LEU A 90 -1.46 -10.56 3.35
C LEU A 90 -1.56 -12.03 3.78
N SER A 91 -1.12 -12.93 2.92
CA SER A 91 -1.15 -14.39 3.16
C SER A 91 0.24 -15.00 3.18
N LYS A 92 1.23 -14.30 2.63
CA LYS A 92 2.60 -14.78 2.55
C LYS A 92 3.59 -13.61 2.64
N ALA A 93 3.95 -13.23 3.86
CA ALA A 93 4.95 -12.22 4.11
C ALA A 93 6.33 -12.85 4.39
N VAL A 94 7.41 -12.24 3.88
CA VAL A 94 8.78 -12.54 4.30
C VAL A 94 9.20 -11.53 5.35
N VAL A 95 9.68 -12.00 6.49
CA VAL A 95 9.94 -11.19 7.69
C VAL A 95 11.41 -11.25 8.06
N TYR A 96 12.06 -10.09 8.11
CA TYR A 96 13.52 -10.00 8.30
C TYR A 96 13.97 -9.86 9.75
N SER A 97 13.06 -9.71 10.70
CA SER A 97 13.45 -9.55 12.10
C SER A 97 12.48 -10.20 13.08
N SER A 98 13.01 -10.62 14.22
CA SER A 98 12.22 -11.11 15.35
C SER A 98 11.20 -10.08 15.86
N VAL A 99 11.49 -8.77 15.71
CA VAL A 99 10.58 -7.69 16.12
C VAL A 99 9.31 -7.72 15.27
N HIS A 100 9.45 -7.85 13.93
CA HIS A 100 8.29 -7.95 13.05
C HIS A 100 7.46 -9.22 13.35
N CYS A 101 8.12 -10.36 13.62
CA CYS A 101 7.40 -11.57 14.06
C CYS A 101 6.60 -11.31 15.34
N GLY A 102 7.20 -10.61 16.32
CA GLY A 102 6.52 -10.23 17.57
C GLY A 102 5.30 -9.35 17.34
N LEU A 103 5.42 -8.34 16.46
CA LEU A 103 4.29 -7.47 16.09
C LEU A 103 3.17 -8.24 15.39
N LEU A 104 3.50 -9.11 14.45
CA LEU A 104 2.51 -9.95 13.77
C LEU A 104 1.81 -10.90 14.75
N ASN A 105 2.54 -11.43 15.73
CA ASN A 105 1.96 -12.23 16.80
C ASN A 105 0.94 -11.44 17.63
N GLN A 106 1.30 -10.22 18.05
CA GLN A 106 0.42 -9.37 18.86
C GLN A 106 -0.90 -9.03 18.17
N ILE A 107 -0.90 -8.88 16.85
CA ILE A 107 -2.12 -8.61 16.06
C ILE A 107 -2.80 -9.88 15.54
N GLY A 108 -2.33 -11.07 15.94
CA GLY A 108 -2.91 -12.36 15.53
C GLY A 108 -2.64 -12.73 14.05
N ALA A 109 -1.60 -12.14 13.43
CA ALA A 109 -1.29 -12.29 12.01
C ALA A 109 -0.11 -13.24 11.71
N LEU A 110 0.29 -14.12 12.66
CA LEU A 110 1.41 -15.06 12.43
C LEU A 110 1.21 -15.97 11.21
N LYS A 111 -0.02 -16.31 10.90
CA LYS A 111 -0.35 -17.16 9.74
C LYS A 111 -0.01 -16.53 8.40
N SER A 112 0.22 -15.22 8.36
CA SER A 112 0.66 -14.52 7.15
C SER A 112 2.17 -14.66 6.88
N ILE A 113 2.94 -15.23 7.80
CA ILE A 113 4.38 -15.44 7.61
C ILE A 113 4.61 -16.64 6.69
N GLY A 114 5.19 -16.37 5.52
CA GLY A 114 5.62 -17.41 4.56
C GLY A 114 7.11 -17.69 4.61
N GLY A 115 7.91 -16.73 5.07
CA GLY A 115 9.37 -16.86 5.20
C GLY A 115 9.95 -15.94 6.27
N VAL A 116 11.09 -16.34 6.84
CA VAL A 116 11.80 -15.56 7.85
C VAL A 116 13.30 -15.54 7.59
N CYS A 117 13.93 -14.41 7.89
CA CYS A 117 15.36 -14.33 8.05
C CYS A 117 15.75 -14.53 9.51
N ASP A 118 17.02 -14.88 9.74
CA ASP A 118 17.62 -14.93 11.07
C ASP A 118 16.83 -15.77 12.07
N LEU A 119 16.33 -16.94 11.64
CA LEU A 119 15.50 -17.87 12.43
C LEU A 119 16.06 -18.13 13.83
N LYS A 120 17.37 -18.16 13.99
CA LYS A 120 18.05 -18.40 15.29
C LYS A 120 17.69 -17.38 16.38
N TYR A 121 17.26 -16.17 16.00
CA TYR A 121 16.86 -15.11 16.92
C TYR A 121 15.35 -15.08 17.17
N ILE A 122 14.56 -15.80 16.40
CA ILE A 122 13.11 -15.86 16.54
C ILE A 122 12.77 -16.93 17.59
N LYS A 123 12.16 -16.53 18.71
CA LYS A 123 11.81 -17.44 19.81
C LYS A 123 10.34 -17.87 19.83
N LEU A 124 9.56 -17.41 18.85
CA LEU A 124 8.15 -17.81 18.71
C LEU A 124 8.09 -19.28 18.26
N GLN A 125 7.44 -20.12 19.07
CA GLN A 125 7.37 -21.56 18.83
C GLN A 125 6.68 -21.88 17.52
N GLU A 126 5.61 -21.18 17.18
CA GLU A 126 4.86 -21.35 15.93
C GLU A 126 5.73 -21.12 14.69
N VAL A 127 6.64 -20.12 14.75
CA VAL A 127 7.55 -19.83 13.65
C VAL A 127 8.63 -20.92 13.55
N GLN A 128 9.19 -21.34 14.71
CA GLN A 128 10.17 -22.43 14.75
C GLN A 128 9.60 -23.73 14.21
N ASP A 129 8.38 -24.07 14.63
CA ASP A 129 7.69 -25.25 14.16
C ASP A 129 7.33 -25.15 12.67
N GLY A 130 6.91 -23.99 12.23
CA GLY A 130 6.65 -23.71 10.82
C GLY A 130 7.87 -23.93 9.94
N CYS A 131 9.04 -23.45 10.37
CA CYS A 131 10.29 -23.69 9.64
C CYS A 131 10.71 -25.16 9.68
N ARG A 132 10.51 -25.85 10.81
CA ARG A 132 10.82 -27.27 10.94
C ARG A 132 9.94 -28.16 10.03
N THR A 133 8.68 -27.80 9.88
CA THR A 133 7.71 -28.54 9.04
C THR A 133 7.73 -28.11 7.57
N GLY A 134 8.43 -27.01 7.23
CA GLY A 134 8.49 -26.47 5.89
C GLY A 134 7.29 -25.60 5.49
N SER A 135 6.37 -25.28 6.43
CA SER A 135 5.27 -24.35 6.17
C SER A 135 5.71 -22.87 6.19
N ILE A 136 6.85 -22.58 6.82
CA ILE A 136 7.54 -21.30 6.78
C ILE A 136 8.96 -21.55 6.25
N ALA A 137 9.40 -20.79 5.27
CA ALA A 137 10.75 -20.93 4.73
C ALA A 137 11.77 -20.19 5.60
N ASP A 138 12.89 -20.83 5.92
CA ASP A 138 14.08 -20.14 6.37
C ASP A 138 14.81 -19.59 5.14
N VAL A 139 14.79 -18.28 4.97
CA VAL A 139 15.43 -17.57 3.84
C VAL A 139 16.80 -17.02 4.21
N GLY A 140 17.39 -17.52 5.30
CA GLY A 140 18.78 -17.29 5.65
C GLY A 140 19.01 -16.07 6.54
N ASN A 141 20.11 -15.36 6.30
CA ASN A 141 20.54 -14.23 7.11
C ASN A 141 19.97 -12.92 6.56
N GLY A 142 19.43 -12.05 7.43
CA GLY A 142 18.84 -10.78 7.03
C GLY A 142 19.78 -9.78 6.34
N MET A 143 21.11 -9.92 6.54
CA MET A 143 22.11 -9.10 5.83
C MET A 143 22.49 -9.67 4.46
N ASN A 144 22.28 -10.96 4.24
CA ASN A 144 22.54 -11.65 2.98
C ASN A 144 21.51 -12.78 2.81
N PRO A 145 20.25 -12.44 2.54
CA PRO A 145 19.18 -13.41 2.41
C PRO A 145 19.31 -14.22 1.11
N ASP A 146 18.69 -15.38 1.11
CA ASP A 146 18.52 -16.22 -0.06
C ASP A 146 17.43 -15.63 -0.98
N ILE A 147 17.86 -14.78 -1.90
CA ILE A 147 16.95 -14.07 -2.80
C ILE A 147 16.18 -15.03 -3.71
N GLU A 148 16.80 -16.14 -4.14
CA GLU A 148 16.17 -17.14 -4.99
C GLU A 148 14.98 -17.78 -4.25
N LYS A 149 15.18 -18.19 -2.98
CA LYS A 149 14.08 -18.68 -2.16
C LYS A 149 12.98 -17.65 -1.93
N ILE A 150 13.34 -16.37 -1.74
CA ILE A 150 12.35 -15.31 -1.59
C ILE A 150 11.51 -15.16 -2.87
N ILE A 151 12.14 -15.17 -4.03
CA ILE A 151 11.44 -15.10 -5.32
C ILE A 151 10.53 -16.32 -5.49
N ASP A 152 10.99 -17.52 -5.21
CA ASP A 152 10.20 -18.76 -5.33
C ASP A 152 9.00 -18.80 -4.39
N LEU A 153 9.09 -18.13 -3.25
CA LEU A 153 7.96 -17.98 -2.33
C LEU A 153 6.83 -17.13 -2.90
N HIS A 154 7.09 -16.24 -3.86
CA HIS A 154 6.12 -15.26 -4.38
C HIS A 154 5.42 -14.52 -3.22
N PRO A 155 6.15 -13.79 -2.37
CA PRO A 155 5.55 -13.14 -1.21
C PRO A 155 4.64 -11.98 -1.59
N ASP A 156 3.58 -11.76 -0.81
CA ASP A 156 2.72 -10.59 -0.93
C ASP A 156 3.42 -9.31 -0.43
N ALA A 157 4.35 -9.46 0.51
CA ALA A 157 5.13 -8.36 1.08
C ALA A 157 6.44 -8.87 1.70
N ILE A 158 7.42 -7.98 1.75
CA ILE A 158 8.68 -8.17 2.47
C ILE A 158 8.76 -7.10 3.56
N MET A 159 8.89 -7.54 4.82
CA MET A 159 8.99 -6.65 5.98
C MET A 159 10.45 -6.46 6.37
N LEU A 160 10.97 -5.29 6.05
CA LEU A 160 12.35 -4.88 6.31
C LEU A 160 12.41 -3.83 7.42
N SER A 161 13.53 -3.80 8.15
CA SER A 161 13.88 -2.66 8.99
C SER A 161 14.78 -1.72 8.17
N PRO A 162 14.46 -0.44 8.02
CA PRO A 162 15.34 0.50 7.36
C PRO A 162 16.60 0.70 8.21
N PHE A 163 17.76 0.53 7.61
CA PHE A 163 19.02 0.94 8.22
C PHE A 163 19.35 2.35 7.76
N GLU A 164 19.80 3.19 8.68
CA GLU A 164 20.11 4.61 8.45
C GLU A 164 21.12 4.84 7.29
N ASN A 165 21.94 3.83 6.98
CA ASN A 165 22.99 3.89 5.95
C ASN A 165 22.70 3.05 4.69
N SER A 166 21.54 2.45 4.57
CA SER A 166 21.24 1.54 3.44
C SER A 166 20.62 2.23 2.22
N GLY A 167 20.87 3.50 1.99
CA GLY A 167 20.53 4.17 0.73
C GLY A 167 19.07 4.06 0.27
N GLY A 168 18.14 3.85 1.22
CA GLY A 168 16.72 3.78 0.93
C GLY A 168 16.23 2.39 0.47
N TYR A 169 14.94 2.27 0.33
CA TYR A 169 14.17 1.06 -0.05
C TYR A 169 14.46 0.52 -1.47
N GLY A 170 15.56 0.88 -2.09
CA GLY A 170 15.85 0.65 -3.50
C GLY A 170 16.67 -0.61 -3.83
N ARG A 171 16.73 -1.62 -2.96
CA ARG A 171 17.48 -2.85 -3.22
C ARG A 171 16.68 -4.14 -3.01
N VAL A 172 15.37 -4.08 -3.24
CA VAL A 172 14.57 -5.32 -3.34
C VAL A 172 13.84 -5.31 -4.66
#